data_f6547d539e60a833e9fdb0c82ccf9dc1
#
_entry.id   f6547d539e60a833e9fdb0c82ccf9dc1
#
_cell.length_a   1.000
_cell.length_b   1.000
_cell.length_c   1.000
_cell.angle_alpha   90.00
_cell.angle_beta   90.00
_cell.angle_gamma   90.00
#
_symmetry.space_group_name_H-M   'P 1'
#
loop_
_entity.id
_entity.type
_entity.pdbx_description
1 polymer ?
#
loop_
_entity_poly.entity_id
_entity_poly.type
_entity_poly.pdbx_seq_one_letter_code
_entity_poly.pdbx_strand_id
1 'polypeptide(L)'
;MQYKGMQMSCEQVVLSDQDRLARANGTVRLRRADGLRINADRLNWQTSGNDAYFEGEVQVKKGNMSLETPSLRFMGQQNQALYQKGGTLRQGSVRIVSDQGTGYLDDEVYSFEGRVTVAHPELDLKTHRCVYHARQDSLALQAPSRLVSLRGTFQGQAGHYLLKRKELFLHSRTEAAWAVMDSRYFVLADTLQVDQQQRSAKARGQALWTDSVRKISLHARSLQFDSAFRLGLTPMFPQNPLVRQGLHATGRVWLQDHSVQPPMDWMTESMQAWFPSSKDSLVVWTRDSSVCKVQEWLMRSNTLLADQARGFLQAEGRWMAWQGLSQMEASGLHWSDWRDTLSMLDFQGPTGISEMADSIPLPVYHQASGQKAKAELRNRTLYRMELQGNTVTLTWNRGSDSLWAALNRTEAARAVFDFENQTLARARYYGGPRGTYQPYGKVKDPQSLLEGVRPQPDLKRALEQSLLDRKGSYPDRGLVQLLQGLPAWDF
;
A
#
# COMPACT_ATOMS: atom_id res chain seq x y z
N MET A 1 2.21 -59.68 22.51
CA MET A 1 1.66 -60.15 21.22
C MET A 1 2.47 -59.49 20.08
N GLN A 2 2.82 -60.23 19.05
CA GLN A 2 3.54 -59.69 17.87
C GLN A 2 2.75 -60.02 16.60
N TYR A 3 2.48 -59.01 15.75
CA TYR A 3 1.72 -59.17 14.51
C TYR A 3 2.22 -58.17 13.46
N LYS A 4 2.61 -58.67 12.28
CA LYS A 4 3.06 -57.85 11.12
C LYS A 4 4.03 -56.73 11.50
N GLY A 5 5.07 -57.04 12.33
CA GLY A 5 6.07 -56.05 12.74
C GLY A 5 5.64 -55.08 13.84
N MET A 6 4.46 -55.25 14.41
CA MET A 6 3.97 -54.55 15.58
C MET A 6 4.11 -55.41 16.83
N GLN A 7 4.57 -54.81 17.91
CA GLN A 7 4.63 -55.42 19.24
C GLN A 7 3.63 -54.71 20.14
N MET A 8 2.80 -55.45 20.85
CA MET A 8 1.83 -54.95 21.83
C MET A 8 2.06 -55.55 23.20
N SER A 9 2.02 -54.69 24.21
CA SER A 9 1.93 -55.10 25.63
C SER A 9 0.72 -54.44 26.29
N CYS A 10 0.01 -55.17 27.16
CA CYS A 10 -1.16 -54.71 27.92
C CYS A 10 -1.33 -55.60 29.14
N GLU A 11 -2.22 -55.20 30.05
CA GLU A 11 -2.54 -56.02 31.25
C GLU A 11 -3.47 -57.18 30.87
N GLN A 12 -4.47 -56.95 30.04
CA GLN A 12 -5.43 -57.95 29.61
C GLN A 12 -5.70 -57.83 28.11
N VAL A 13 -5.77 -59.00 27.42
CA VAL A 13 -6.17 -59.04 25.99
C VAL A 13 -7.19 -60.18 25.81
N VAL A 14 -8.25 -59.84 25.02
CA VAL A 14 -9.25 -60.79 24.56
C VAL A 14 -9.20 -60.85 23.04
N LEU A 15 -9.03 -62.03 22.48
CA LEU A 15 -9.01 -62.32 21.07
C LEU A 15 -10.30 -62.99 20.64
N SER A 16 -11.00 -62.50 19.63
CA SER A 16 -12.13 -63.15 18.98
C SER A 16 -11.76 -63.48 17.54
N ASP A 17 -11.54 -64.77 17.26
CA ASP A 17 -11.21 -65.27 15.92
C ASP A 17 -12.38 -65.09 14.94
N GLN A 18 -13.62 -65.29 15.45
CA GLN A 18 -14.82 -65.13 14.61
C GLN A 18 -15.00 -63.69 14.10
N ASP A 19 -14.76 -62.73 14.98
CA ASP A 19 -14.91 -61.30 14.64
C ASP A 19 -13.59 -60.67 14.10
N ARG A 20 -12.50 -61.42 14.11
CA ARG A 20 -11.16 -60.91 13.81
C ARG A 20 -10.80 -59.65 14.62
N LEU A 21 -11.18 -59.64 15.89
CA LEU A 21 -11.08 -58.53 16.80
C LEU A 21 -10.16 -58.86 18.00
N ALA A 22 -9.24 -57.94 18.29
CA ALA A 22 -8.46 -57.97 19.52
C ALA A 22 -8.86 -56.79 20.41
N ARG A 23 -9.26 -57.06 21.66
CA ARG A 23 -9.54 -56.01 22.65
C ARG A 23 -8.48 -56.08 23.74
N ALA A 24 -7.80 -54.99 23.98
CA ALA A 24 -6.79 -54.86 25.04
C ALA A 24 -7.18 -53.80 26.04
N ASN A 25 -6.96 -54.05 27.32
CA ASN A 25 -7.23 -53.15 28.44
C ASN A 25 -6.02 -53.04 29.36
N GLY A 26 -5.87 -51.90 30.02
CA GLY A 26 -4.84 -51.63 31.01
C GLY A 26 -3.46 -51.37 30.35
N THR A 27 -2.97 -50.16 30.46
CA THR A 27 -1.65 -49.72 30.05
C THR A 27 -1.19 -50.28 28.68
N VAL A 28 -2.04 -50.14 27.66
CA VAL A 28 -1.76 -50.61 26.30
C VAL A 28 -0.58 -49.87 25.70
N ARG A 29 0.45 -50.59 25.26
CA ARG A 29 1.61 -50.04 24.57
C ARG A 29 1.82 -50.75 23.23
N LEU A 30 1.73 -50.02 22.14
CA LEU A 30 2.02 -50.52 20.79
C LEU A 30 3.33 -49.93 20.30
N ARG A 31 4.19 -50.76 19.74
CA ARG A 31 5.46 -50.34 19.11
C ARG A 31 5.57 -50.95 17.73
N ARG A 32 6.02 -50.14 16.77
CA ARG A 32 6.28 -50.55 15.38
C ARG A 32 7.77 -50.39 15.06
N ALA A 33 8.27 -51.15 14.09
CA ALA A 33 9.68 -51.18 13.74
C ALA A 33 10.20 -49.82 13.21
N ASP A 34 9.35 -48.98 12.62
CA ASP A 34 9.66 -47.64 12.15
C ASP A 34 9.74 -46.55 13.24
N GLY A 35 9.69 -46.98 14.51
CA GLY A 35 9.79 -46.12 15.67
C GLY A 35 8.47 -45.51 16.16
N LEU A 36 7.34 -45.82 15.52
CA LEU A 36 6.02 -45.44 16.03
C LEU A 36 5.72 -46.13 17.37
N ARG A 37 5.27 -45.36 18.36
CA ARG A 37 4.83 -45.80 19.67
C ARG A 37 3.48 -45.19 19.99
N ILE A 38 2.53 -46.02 20.43
CA ILE A 38 1.21 -45.57 20.87
C ILE A 38 0.96 -46.14 22.27
N ASN A 39 0.65 -45.28 23.22
CA ASN A 39 0.20 -45.65 24.57
C ASN A 39 -1.25 -45.25 24.72
N ALA A 40 -2.07 -46.05 25.40
CA ALA A 40 -3.48 -45.80 25.68
C ALA A 40 -3.96 -46.68 26.85
N ASP A 41 -5.17 -46.44 27.38
CA ASP A 41 -5.78 -47.28 28.38
C ASP A 41 -6.47 -48.50 27.75
N ARG A 42 -7.06 -48.31 26.56
CA ARG A 42 -7.83 -49.32 25.84
C ARG A 42 -7.50 -49.35 24.36
N LEU A 43 -7.60 -50.53 23.76
CA LEU A 43 -7.45 -50.73 22.32
C LEU A 43 -8.52 -51.70 21.81
N ASN A 44 -9.20 -51.32 20.75
CA ASN A 44 -10.00 -52.21 19.92
C ASN A 44 -9.32 -52.27 18.54
N TRP A 45 -8.80 -53.46 18.19
CA TRP A 45 -8.03 -53.66 16.96
C TRP A 45 -8.72 -54.66 16.04
N GLN A 46 -9.14 -54.20 14.88
CA GLN A 46 -9.68 -55.05 13.81
C GLN A 46 -8.54 -55.61 12.96
N THR A 47 -8.19 -56.87 13.16
CA THR A 47 -7.00 -57.48 12.57
C THR A 47 -7.10 -57.68 11.05
N SER A 48 -8.31 -57.83 10.49
CA SER A 48 -8.55 -57.97 9.04
C SER A 48 -8.15 -56.73 8.23
N GLY A 49 -8.53 -55.52 8.70
CA GLY A 49 -8.26 -54.24 8.06
C GLY A 49 -7.00 -53.54 8.60
N ASN A 50 -6.40 -54.08 9.65
CA ASN A 50 -5.32 -53.43 10.41
C ASN A 50 -5.73 -52.07 11.00
N ASP A 51 -7.03 -51.91 11.31
CA ASP A 51 -7.60 -50.71 11.92
C ASP A 51 -7.62 -50.87 13.44
N ALA A 52 -7.09 -49.89 14.14
CA ALA A 52 -6.99 -49.87 15.60
C ALA A 52 -7.63 -48.59 16.15
N TYR A 53 -8.46 -48.75 17.19
CA TYR A 53 -9.08 -47.66 17.91
C TYR A 53 -8.59 -47.62 19.35
N PHE A 54 -7.90 -46.57 19.72
CA PHE A 54 -7.31 -46.32 21.02
C PHE A 54 -8.15 -45.34 21.82
N GLU A 55 -8.32 -45.59 23.12
CA GLU A 55 -9.05 -44.70 24.03
C GLU A 55 -8.33 -44.55 25.37
N GLY A 56 -8.56 -43.40 26.02
CA GLY A 56 -8.00 -43.00 27.31
C GLY A 56 -6.54 -42.56 27.21
N GLU A 57 -6.29 -41.30 27.49
CA GLU A 57 -4.96 -40.66 27.52
C GLU A 57 -4.00 -41.13 26.41
N VAL A 58 -4.49 -41.13 25.16
CA VAL A 58 -3.71 -41.63 24.03
C VAL A 58 -2.52 -40.76 23.75
N GLN A 59 -1.33 -41.34 23.75
CA GLN A 59 -0.07 -40.71 23.40
C GLN A 59 0.57 -41.39 22.20
N VAL A 60 0.81 -40.66 21.11
CA VAL A 60 1.53 -41.15 19.93
C VAL A 60 2.90 -40.50 19.87
N LYS A 61 3.96 -41.27 19.61
CA LYS A 61 5.32 -40.71 19.37
C LYS A 61 5.92 -41.35 18.13
N LYS A 62 6.53 -40.53 17.27
CA LYS A 62 7.33 -40.95 16.11
C LYS A 62 8.44 -39.91 15.86
N GLY A 63 9.70 -40.31 16.09
CA GLY A 63 10.80 -39.35 16.01
C GLY A 63 10.64 -38.21 17.03
N ASN A 64 10.65 -36.97 16.55
CA ASN A 64 10.43 -35.75 17.34
C ASN A 64 8.96 -35.30 17.39
N MET A 65 8.04 -36.05 16.79
CA MET A 65 6.60 -35.82 16.83
C MET A 65 5.99 -36.49 18.06
N SER A 66 5.11 -35.77 18.75
CA SER A 66 4.20 -36.35 19.76
C SER A 66 2.79 -35.80 19.57
N LEU A 67 1.79 -36.69 19.73
CA LEU A 67 0.37 -36.32 19.72
C LEU A 67 -0.27 -36.83 21.02
N GLU A 68 -1.05 -35.98 21.66
CA GLU A 68 -1.86 -36.29 22.84
C GLU A 68 -3.33 -36.08 22.51
N THR A 69 -4.20 -37.08 22.74
CA THR A 69 -5.64 -37.02 22.47
C THR A 69 -6.41 -38.00 23.34
N PRO A 70 -7.70 -37.76 23.69
CA PRO A 70 -8.53 -38.72 24.40
C PRO A 70 -8.85 -40.00 23.60
N SER A 71 -8.83 -39.95 22.27
CA SER A 71 -9.11 -41.09 21.41
C SER A 71 -8.43 -40.96 20.05
N LEU A 72 -8.01 -42.09 19.48
CA LEU A 72 -7.32 -42.14 18.20
C LEU A 72 -7.78 -43.34 17.38
N ARG A 73 -8.13 -43.14 16.12
CA ARG A 73 -8.26 -44.19 15.13
C ARG A 73 -6.99 -44.26 14.30
N PHE A 74 -6.36 -45.40 14.26
CA PHE A 74 -5.20 -45.68 13.44
C PHE A 74 -5.57 -46.64 12.33
N MET A 75 -5.43 -46.25 11.08
CA MET A 75 -5.68 -47.02 9.87
C MET A 75 -4.33 -47.52 9.35
N GLY A 76 -4.01 -48.75 9.68
CA GLY A 76 -2.66 -49.28 9.48
C GLY A 76 -2.30 -49.50 8.01
N GLN A 77 -3.25 -49.78 7.13
CA GLN A 77 -3.00 -49.92 5.67
C GLN A 77 -2.61 -48.59 5.03
N GLN A 78 -3.18 -47.49 5.48
CA GLN A 78 -2.95 -46.14 4.96
C GLN A 78 -1.89 -45.39 5.76
N ASN A 79 -1.39 -45.97 6.85
CA ASN A 79 -0.50 -45.36 7.82
C ASN A 79 -1.01 -43.97 8.27
N GLN A 80 -2.31 -43.93 8.58
CA GLN A 80 -3.04 -42.70 8.92
C GLN A 80 -3.55 -42.75 10.36
N ALA A 81 -3.41 -41.66 11.07
CA ALA A 81 -3.92 -41.44 12.41
C ALA A 81 -4.97 -40.32 12.42
N LEU A 82 -6.13 -40.58 13.03
CA LEU A 82 -7.27 -39.64 13.07
C LEU A 82 -7.75 -39.48 14.52
N TYR A 83 -8.00 -38.24 14.95
CA TYR A 83 -8.69 -37.95 16.21
C TYR A 83 -9.83 -36.92 15.98
N GLN A 84 -10.88 -36.97 16.83
CA GLN A 84 -12.09 -36.18 16.71
C GLN A 84 -12.55 -35.53 18.03
N LYS A 85 -11.86 -35.79 19.13
CA LYS A 85 -12.22 -35.32 20.49
C LYS A 85 -11.18 -34.38 21.07
N GLY A 86 -10.58 -33.57 20.20
CA GLY A 86 -9.49 -32.68 20.58
C GLY A 86 -8.13 -33.39 20.62
N GLY A 87 -7.08 -32.66 20.34
CA GLY A 87 -5.71 -33.15 20.38
C GLY A 87 -4.67 -32.05 20.39
N THR A 88 -3.48 -32.39 20.88
CA THR A 88 -2.30 -31.54 20.87
C THR A 88 -1.16 -32.26 20.17
N LEU A 89 -0.76 -31.75 19.01
CA LEU A 89 0.45 -32.18 18.31
C LEU A 89 1.63 -31.27 18.67
N ARG A 90 2.78 -31.91 18.95
CA ARG A 90 4.07 -31.19 19.13
C ARG A 90 5.10 -31.77 18.17
N GLN A 91 5.79 -30.91 17.44
CA GLN A 91 6.89 -31.29 16.57
C GLN A 91 7.97 -30.20 16.55
N GLY A 92 9.13 -30.49 17.13
CA GLY A 92 10.16 -29.49 17.34
C GLY A 92 9.64 -28.35 18.21
N SER A 93 9.71 -27.12 17.66
CA SER A 93 9.21 -25.89 18.30
C SER A 93 7.73 -25.60 18.03
N VAL A 94 7.07 -26.39 17.17
CA VAL A 94 5.67 -26.20 16.80
C VAL A 94 4.75 -26.96 17.74
N ARG A 95 3.74 -26.29 18.30
CA ARG A 95 2.65 -26.91 19.06
C ARG A 95 1.32 -26.53 18.39
N ILE A 96 0.53 -27.56 18.04
CA ILE A 96 -0.79 -27.37 17.40
C ILE A 96 -1.86 -27.99 18.27
N VAL A 97 -2.90 -27.24 18.58
CA VAL A 97 -4.10 -27.72 19.29
C VAL A 97 -5.28 -27.56 18.34
N SER A 98 -6.14 -28.57 18.25
CA SER A 98 -7.34 -28.55 17.43
C SER A 98 -8.42 -29.48 17.94
N ASP A 99 -9.67 -29.29 17.46
CA ASP A 99 -10.76 -30.20 17.82
C ASP A 99 -10.64 -31.54 17.09
N GLN A 100 -10.15 -31.51 15.84
CA GLN A 100 -9.97 -32.71 15.02
C GLN A 100 -8.63 -32.66 14.28
N GLY A 101 -8.07 -33.82 13.98
CA GLY A 101 -6.86 -33.89 13.18
C GLY A 101 -6.65 -35.25 12.52
N THR A 102 -5.97 -35.17 11.36
CA THR A 102 -5.59 -36.33 10.56
C THR A 102 -4.09 -36.25 10.24
N GLY A 103 -3.36 -37.29 10.57
CA GLY A 103 -1.92 -37.36 10.29
C GLY A 103 -1.61 -38.49 9.29
N TYR A 104 -0.90 -38.15 8.21
CA TYR A 104 -0.28 -39.08 7.27
C TYR A 104 1.17 -39.26 7.70
N LEU A 105 1.41 -40.38 8.44
CA LEU A 105 2.65 -40.55 9.21
C LEU A 105 3.90 -40.75 8.34
N ASP A 106 3.75 -41.25 7.10
CA ASP A 106 4.86 -41.45 6.17
C ASP A 106 5.25 -40.15 5.46
N ASP A 107 4.26 -39.34 5.14
CA ASP A 107 4.46 -38.09 4.47
C ASP A 107 4.81 -36.93 5.42
N GLU A 108 4.59 -37.16 6.73
CA GLU A 108 4.68 -36.14 7.79
C GLU A 108 3.81 -34.92 7.50
N VAL A 109 2.58 -35.19 7.02
CA VAL A 109 1.56 -34.19 6.72
C VAL A 109 0.41 -34.33 7.71
N TYR A 110 0.07 -33.23 8.36
CA TYR A 110 -0.95 -33.21 9.43
C TYR A 110 -2.01 -32.15 9.09
N SER A 111 -3.25 -32.59 8.95
CA SER A 111 -4.41 -31.70 8.72
C SER A 111 -5.17 -31.49 10.03
N PHE A 112 -5.55 -30.27 10.32
CA PHE A 112 -6.25 -29.88 11.54
C PHE A 112 -7.51 -29.10 11.21
N GLU A 113 -8.59 -29.35 11.97
CA GLU A 113 -9.88 -28.73 11.79
C GLU A 113 -10.54 -28.42 13.15
N GLY A 114 -11.41 -27.39 13.15
CA GLY A 114 -12.04 -26.86 14.34
C GLY A 114 -11.25 -25.69 14.92
N ARG A 115 -11.27 -25.49 16.23
CA ARG A 115 -10.56 -24.38 16.90
C ARG A 115 -9.05 -24.60 16.86
N VAL A 116 -8.43 -24.37 15.72
CA VAL A 116 -6.98 -24.63 15.54
C VAL A 116 -6.17 -23.45 16.08
N THR A 117 -5.25 -23.77 16.99
CA THR A 117 -4.23 -22.82 17.46
C THR A 117 -2.84 -23.41 17.23
N VAL A 118 -1.96 -22.61 16.61
CA VAL A 118 -0.56 -22.98 16.42
C VAL A 118 0.29 -22.01 17.23
N ALA A 119 1.11 -22.55 18.12
CA ALA A 119 2.08 -21.78 18.90
C ALA A 119 3.50 -22.16 18.44
N HIS A 120 4.30 -21.15 18.14
CA HIS A 120 5.72 -21.23 17.79
C HIS A 120 6.43 -20.06 18.48
N PRO A 121 7.72 -20.12 18.84
CA PRO A 121 8.42 -19.03 19.52
C PRO A 121 8.32 -17.66 18.85
N GLU A 122 8.07 -17.62 17.54
CA GLU A 122 8.03 -16.38 16.76
C GLU A 122 6.63 -15.99 16.30
N LEU A 123 5.62 -16.85 16.47
CA LEU A 123 4.25 -16.58 16.04
C LEU A 123 3.21 -17.37 16.80
N ASP A 124 2.04 -16.77 16.93
CA ASP A 124 0.79 -17.41 17.31
C ASP A 124 -0.19 -17.31 16.14
N LEU A 125 -0.80 -18.46 15.77
CA LEU A 125 -1.79 -18.53 14.71
C LEU A 125 -3.11 -19.09 15.25
N LYS A 126 -4.22 -18.48 14.87
CA LYS A 126 -5.58 -19.00 15.07
C LYS A 126 -6.27 -19.16 13.72
N THR A 127 -6.93 -20.30 13.51
CA THR A 127 -7.66 -20.60 12.28
C THR A 127 -8.69 -21.71 12.52
N HIS A 128 -9.57 -21.97 11.55
CA HIS A 128 -10.47 -23.13 11.59
C HIS A 128 -9.93 -24.35 10.87
N ARG A 129 -9.01 -24.17 9.91
CA ARG A 129 -8.41 -25.27 9.16
C ARG A 129 -7.00 -24.93 8.69
N CYS A 130 -6.07 -25.82 8.97
CA CYS A 130 -4.72 -25.73 8.41
C CYS A 130 -4.12 -27.11 8.16
N VAL A 131 -3.10 -27.14 7.30
CA VAL A 131 -2.27 -28.32 7.05
C VAL A 131 -0.83 -27.97 7.42
N TYR A 132 -0.22 -28.78 8.27
CA TYR A 132 1.20 -28.67 8.62
C TYR A 132 2.01 -29.71 7.85
N HIS A 133 2.95 -29.26 7.05
CA HIS A 133 3.91 -30.07 6.32
C HIS A 133 5.24 -30.06 7.08
N ALA A 134 5.48 -31.04 7.92
CA ALA A 134 6.61 -31.03 8.84
C ALA A 134 7.97 -31.11 8.14
N ARG A 135 8.10 -31.85 7.03
CA ARG A 135 9.34 -31.90 6.24
C ARG A 135 9.71 -30.56 5.62
N GLN A 136 8.71 -29.78 5.22
CA GLN A 136 8.90 -28.47 4.60
C GLN A 136 8.90 -27.35 5.64
N ASP A 137 8.52 -27.66 6.88
CA ASP A 137 8.33 -26.72 7.97
C ASP A 137 7.40 -25.58 7.56
N SER A 138 6.23 -25.94 7.03
CA SER A 138 5.26 -25.01 6.47
C SER A 138 3.84 -25.28 6.92
N LEU A 139 3.07 -24.19 7.09
CA LEU A 139 1.64 -24.21 7.41
C LEU A 139 0.86 -23.72 6.19
N ALA A 140 -0.05 -24.52 5.65
CA ALA A 140 -1.02 -24.12 4.64
C ALA A 140 -2.33 -23.73 5.36
N LEU A 141 -2.75 -22.48 5.17
CA LEU A 141 -3.94 -21.89 5.78
C LEU A 141 -5.12 -22.05 4.82
N GLN A 142 -6.15 -22.78 5.20
CA GLN A 142 -7.28 -23.13 4.33
C GLN A 142 -8.61 -22.51 4.78
N ALA A 143 -8.57 -21.66 5.78
CA ALA A 143 -9.71 -20.94 6.34
C ALA A 143 -9.25 -19.57 6.83
N PRO A 144 -10.18 -18.65 7.18
CA PRO A 144 -9.84 -17.39 7.79
C PRO A 144 -8.85 -17.58 8.94
N SER A 145 -7.75 -16.85 8.87
CA SER A 145 -6.60 -17.04 9.75
C SER A 145 -6.08 -15.71 10.27
N ARG A 146 -5.81 -15.65 11.58
CA ARG A 146 -5.16 -14.52 12.23
C ARG A 146 -3.82 -14.99 12.79
N LEU A 147 -2.77 -14.33 12.36
CA LEU A 147 -1.39 -14.59 12.76
C LEU A 147 -0.84 -13.38 13.51
N VAL A 148 -0.28 -13.60 14.69
CA VAL A 148 0.39 -12.59 15.51
C VAL A 148 1.87 -12.96 15.60
N SER A 149 2.74 -12.04 15.28
CA SER A 149 4.20 -12.19 15.40
C SER A 149 4.80 -11.00 16.13
N LEU A 150 6.10 -11.03 16.40
CA LEU A 150 6.84 -9.89 16.97
C LEU A 150 6.76 -8.63 16.09
N ARG A 151 6.51 -8.78 14.79
CA ARG A 151 6.46 -7.69 13.81
C ARG A 151 5.07 -7.13 13.58
N GLY A 152 4.03 -7.83 13.99
CA GLY A 152 2.67 -7.36 13.79
C GLY A 152 1.63 -8.46 13.72
N THR A 153 0.42 -8.03 13.41
CA THR A 153 -0.75 -8.89 13.22
C THR A 153 -1.13 -8.94 11.74
N PHE A 154 -1.45 -10.13 11.26
CA PHE A 154 -1.81 -10.40 9.87
C PHE A 154 -3.11 -11.21 9.84
N GLN A 155 -3.96 -10.92 8.86
CA GLN A 155 -5.21 -11.66 8.68
C GLN A 155 -5.51 -11.86 7.18
N GLY A 156 -6.04 -13.04 6.83
CA GLY A 156 -6.47 -13.37 5.47
C GLY A 156 -7.34 -14.62 5.46
N GLN A 157 -7.99 -14.88 4.32
CA GLN A 157 -8.90 -16.04 4.19
C GLN A 157 -8.15 -17.34 3.94
N ALA A 158 -7.02 -17.28 3.24
CA ALA A 158 -6.18 -18.43 2.98
C ALA A 158 -4.73 -18.01 2.72
N GLY A 159 -3.81 -18.97 2.68
CA GLY A 159 -2.40 -18.66 2.43
C GLY A 159 -1.46 -19.75 2.89
N HIS A 160 -0.22 -19.37 3.10
CA HIS A 160 0.79 -20.25 3.69
C HIS A 160 1.83 -19.46 4.48
N TYR A 161 2.43 -20.11 5.46
CA TYR A 161 3.55 -19.59 6.24
C TYR A 161 4.71 -20.59 6.21
N LEU A 162 5.88 -20.13 5.79
CA LEU A 162 7.13 -20.90 5.78
C LEU A 162 7.92 -20.56 7.05
N LEU A 163 7.89 -21.45 8.05
CA LEU A 163 8.43 -21.21 9.38
C LEU A 163 9.94 -20.86 9.36
N LYS A 164 10.76 -21.65 8.63
CA LYS A 164 12.21 -21.40 8.53
C LYS A 164 12.56 -20.12 7.80
N ARG A 165 11.81 -19.77 6.74
CA ARG A 165 12.04 -18.57 5.94
C ARG A 165 11.37 -17.35 6.50
N LYS A 166 10.43 -17.54 7.45
CA LYS A 166 9.58 -16.47 8.01
C LYS A 166 8.84 -15.70 6.92
N GLU A 167 8.42 -16.41 5.88
CA GLU A 167 7.66 -15.87 4.76
C GLU A 167 6.18 -16.18 4.95
N LEU A 168 5.36 -15.15 4.91
CA LEU A 168 3.91 -15.22 4.94
C LEU A 168 3.34 -14.83 3.58
N PHE A 169 2.45 -15.64 3.06
CA PHE A 169 1.61 -15.30 1.94
C PHE A 169 0.14 -15.46 2.35
N LEU A 170 -0.62 -14.40 2.20
CA LEU A 170 -2.06 -14.38 2.44
C LEU A 170 -2.80 -13.93 1.18
N HIS A 171 -3.94 -14.52 0.94
CA HIS A 171 -4.85 -14.07 -0.10
C HIS A 171 -6.29 -14.10 0.40
N SER A 172 -7.10 -13.25 -0.21
CA SER A 172 -8.52 -13.18 0.10
C SER A 172 -9.31 -12.94 -1.19
N ARG A 173 -10.49 -13.53 -1.29
CA ARG A 173 -11.37 -13.38 -2.46
C ARG A 173 -12.58 -12.50 -2.17
N THR A 174 -13.06 -12.48 -0.95
CA THR A 174 -14.28 -11.76 -0.54
C THR A 174 -13.98 -10.59 0.38
N GLU A 175 -13.03 -10.75 1.28
CA GLU A 175 -12.57 -9.71 2.20
C GLU A 175 -11.08 -9.52 1.99
N ALA A 176 -10.60 -8.28 1.93
CA ALA A 176 -9.19 -8.02 1.73
C ALA A 176 -8.33 -8.62 2.86
N ALA A 177 -7.17 -9.16 2.51
CA ALA A 177 -6.16 -9.49 3.51
C ALA A 177 -5.57 -8.21 4.09
N TRP A 178 -5.25 -8.22 5.39
CA TRP A 178 -4.68 -7.04 6.03
C TRP A 178 -3.53 -7.37 6.99
N ALA A 179 -2.71 -6.37 7.23
CA ALA A 179 -1.62 -6.41 8.18
C ALA A 179 -1.52 -5.10 8.95
N VAL A 180 -1.21 -5.20 10.26
CA VAL A 180 -0.76 -4.09 11.09
C VAL A 180 0.67 -4.38 11.51
N MET A 181 1.60 -3.52 11.14
CA MET A 181 3.03 -3.70 11.42
C MET A 181 3.55 -2.54 12.28
N ASP A 182 4.38 -2.90 13.28
CA ASP A 182 5.03 -1.96 14.21
C ASP A 182 4.04 -0.96 14.86
N SER A 183 2.76 -1.33 15.01
CA SER A 183 1.65 -0.50 15.52
C SER A 183 1.49 0.85 14.78
N ARG A 184 2.06 0.97 13.61
CA ARG A 184 2.16 2.21 12.82
C ARG A 184 1.63 2.05 11.40
N TYR A 185 2.02 0.97 10.74
CA TYR A 185 1.69 0.75 9.34
C TYR A 185 0.51 -0.20 9.22
N PHE A 186 -0.48 0.20 8.46
CA PHE A 186 -1.56 -0.68 8.06
C PHE A 186 -1.48 -0.94 6.56
N VAL A 187 -1.68 -2.20 6.19
CA VAL A 187 -1.71 -2.64 4.78
C VAL A 187 -2.96 -3.46 4.55
N LEU A 188 -3.64 -3.20 3.45
CA LEU A 188 -4.81 -3.95 3.01
C LEU A 188 -4.64 -4.25 1.53
N ALA A 189 -4.95 -5.49 1.07
CA ALA A 189 -4.86 -5.87 -0.33
C ALA A 189 -5.57 -7.22 -0.58
N ASP A 190 -5.79 -7.57 -1.84
CA ASP A 190 -6.30 -8.91 -2.19
C ASP A 190 -5.26 -9.99 -1.87
N THR A 191 -3.96 -9.67 -2.03
CA THR A 191 -2.86 -10.56 -1.65
C THR A 191 -1.76 -9.81 -0.91
N LEU A 192 -1.27 -10.43 0.17
CA LEU A 192 -0.14 -9.93 0.96
C LEU A 192 0.96 -10.99 0.98
N GLN A 193 2.16 -10.59 0.67
CA GLN A 193 3.37 -11.39 0.86
C GLN A 193 4.32 -10.60 1.76
N VAL A 194 4.78 -11.24 2.84
CA VAL A 194 5.68 -10.62 3.82
C VAL A 194 6.87 -11.53 4.06
N ASP A 195 8.05 -11.02 3.83
CA ASP A 195 9.31 -11.66 4.22
C ASP A 195 9.86 -10.95 5.46
N GLN A 196 9.75 -11.60 6.61
CA GLN A 196 10.19 -11.02 7.88
C GLN A 196 11.71 -11.01 8.04
N GLN A 197 12.44 -11.90 7.34
CA GLN A 197 13.91 -11.93 7.36
C GLN A 197 14.49 -10.77 6.54
N GLN A 198 13.99 -10.59 5.32
CA GLN A 198 14.41 -9.51 4.44
C GLN A 198 13.74 -8.17 4.79
N ARG A 199 12.74 -8.18 5.69
CA ARG A 199 11.93 -7.01 6.03
C ARG A 199 11.30 -6.37 4.79
N SER A 200 10.78 -7.19 3.91
CA SER A 200 10.10 -6.76 2.70
C SER A 200 8.64 -7.22 2.71
N ALA A 201 7.79 -6.46 2.03
CA ALA A 201 6.39 -6.80 1.87
C ALA A 201 5.90 -6.43 0.47
N LYS A 202 4.98 -7.23 -0.08
CA LYS A 202 4.29 -6.95 -1.34
C LYS A 202 2.80 -7.07 -1.12
N ALA A 203 2.06 -6.07 -1.58
CA ALA A 203 0.60 -6.04 -1.57
C ALA A 203 0.10 -5.88 -3.00
N ARG A 204 -0.89 -6.67 -3.43
CA ARG A 204 -1.43 -6.62 -4.79
C ARG A 204 -2.95 -6.69 -4.78
N GLY A 205 -3.56 -6.02 -5.75
CA GLY A 205 -5.01 -5.91 -5.93
C GLY A 205 -5.60 -4.90 -4.95
N GLN A 206 -6.04 -3.73 -5.43
CA GLN A 206 -6.60 -2.63 -4.63
C GLN A 206 -5.85 -2.39 -3.31
N ALA A 207 -4.53 -2.32 -3.40
CA ALA A 207 -3.67 -2.21 -2.23
C ALA A 207 -3.75 -0.82 -1.60
N LEU A 208 -3.92 -0.78 -0.28
CA LEU A 208 -3.86 0.41 0.56
C LEU A 208 -2.72 0.24 1.56
N TRP A 209 -1.90 1.26 1.71
CA TRP A 209 -0.93 1.41 2.79
C TRP A 209 -1.18 2.72 3.51
N THR A 210 -1.11 2.71 4.85
CA THR A 210 -1.22 3.93 5.66
C THR A 210 -0.10 4.00 6.68
N ASP A 211 0.37 5.21 6.95
CA ASP A 211 1.27 5.56 8.06
C ASP A 211 0.51 6.47 9.02
N SER A 212 0.14 5.94 10.18
CA SER A 212 -0.65 6.67 11.19
C SER A 212 0.10 7.86 11.81
N VAL A 213 1.43 7.79 11.88
CA VAL A 213 2.28 8.85 12.45
C VAL A 213 2.41 10.01 11.46
N ARG A 214 2.69 9.71 10.19
CA ARG A 214 2.81 10.74 9.15
C ARG A 214 1.46 11.21 8.60
N LYS A 215 0.37 10.53 8.93
CA LYS A 215 -0.98 10.79 8.41
C LYS A 215 -1.02 10.71 6.88
N ILE A 216 -0.42 9.68 6.30
CA ILE A 216 -0.35 9.46 4.87
C ILE A 216 -1.09 8.18 4.52
N SER A 217 -1.84 8.20 3.44
CA SER A 217 -2.41 7.01 2.81
C SER A 217 -1.97 6.90 1.35
N LEU A 218 -1.71 5.68 0.90
CA LEU A 218 -1.27 5.37 -0.44
C LEU A 218 -2.07 4.20 -1.00
N HIS A 219 -2.78 4.45 -2.08
CA HIS A 219 -3.55 3.46 -2.83
C HIS A 219 -2.83 3.13 -4.14
N ALA A 220 -2.82 1.85 -4.53
CA ALA A 220 -2.26 1.40 -5.79
C ALA A 220 -2.77 -0.01 -6.16
N ARG A 221 -2.52 -0.45 -7.39
CA ARG A 221 -2.71 -1.87 -7.76
C ARG A 221 -1.66 -2.77 -7.14
N SER A 222 -0.44 -2.26 -6.99
CA SER A 222 0.66 -3.00 -6.38
C SER A 222 1.52 -2.07 -5.53
N LEU A 223 1.83 -2.52 -4.33
CA LEU A 223 2.74 -1.88 -3.40
C LEU A 223 3.86 -2.85 -3.07
N GLN A 224 5.09 -2.38 -3.08
CA GLN A 224 6.25 -3.11 -2.60
C GLN A 224 6.99 -2.25 -1.59
N PHE A 225 7.21 -2.79 -0.40
CA PHE A 225 7.99 -2.19 0.67
C PHE A 225 9.27 -2.97 0.86
N ASP A 226 10.39 -2.27 0.93
CA ASP A 226 11.72 -2.85 1.19
C ASP A 226 12.44 -2.06 2.28
N SER A 227 13.02 -2.76 3.24
CA SER A 227 13.84 -2.14 4.29
C SER A 227 15.26 -1.77 3.84
N ALA A 228 15.69 -2.29 2.70
CA ALA A 228 16.98 -2.02 2.05
C ALA A 228 16.76 -1.46 0.64
N PHE A 229 15.87 -0.49 0.50
CA PHE A 229 15.55 0.12 -0.78
C PHE A 229 16.74 0.84 -1.37
N ARG A 230 17.18 0.44 -2.57
CA ARG A 230 18.16 1.17 -3.36
C ARG A 230 17.40 2.05 -4.35
N LEU A 231 17.52 3.35 -4.17
CA LEU A 231 17.10 4.30 -5.19
C LEU A 231 17.92 4.04 -6.47
N GLY A 232 17.22 3.88 -7.59
CA GLY A 232 17.89 4.04 -8.87
C GLY A 232 18.52 5.44 -8.92
N LEU A 233 19.76 5.53 -9.40
CA LEU A 233 20.45 6.81 -9.59
C LEU A 233 19.56 7.69 -10.45
N THR A 234 19.08 8.80 -9.88
CA THR A 234 18.39 9.84 -10.63
C THR A 234 19.34 11.01 -10.85
N PRO A 235 19.24 11.76 -11.93
CA PRO A 235 20.01 12.99 -12.13
C PRO A 235 19.89 13.97 -10.96
N MET A 236 18.76 13.91 -10.23
CA MET A 236 18.47 14.78 -9.09
C MET A 236 19.18 14.36 -7.79
N PHE A 237 19.61 13.11 -7.68
CA PHE A 237 20.36 12.59 -6.51
C PHE A 237 21.58 11.80 -6.97
N PRO A 238 22.66 12.50 -7.42
CA PRO A 238 23.88 11.83 -7.90
C PRO A 238 24.66 11.13 -6.79
N GLN A 239 24.40 11.48 -5.52
CA GLN A 239 24.99 10.82 -4.36
C GLN A 239 23.88 10.10 -3.60
N ASN A 240 23.86 8.79 -3.74
CA ASN A 240 22.84 7.92 -3.19
C ASN A 240 22.99 7.77 -1.67
N PRO A 241 22.15 8.40 -0.83
CA PRO A 241 22.11 8.02 0.56
C PRO A 241 21.51 6.62 0.65
N LEU A 242 22.11 5.75 1.45
CA LEU A 242 21.55 4.45 1.82
C LEU A 242 20.16 4.70 2.44
N VAL A 243 19.12 4.54 1.63
CA VAL A 243 17.74 4.69 2.09
C VAL A 243 17.38 3.42 2.84
N ARG A 244 17.11 3.56 4.12
CA ARG A 244 16.82 2.42 5.00
C ARG A 244 15.47 1.80 4.74
N GLN A 245 14.51 2.55 4.18
CA GLN A 245 13.15 2.08 3.93
C GLN A 245 12.58 2.80 2.71
N GLY A 246 11.99 2.05 1.80
CA GLY A 246 11.34 2.60 0.62
C GLY A 246 10.09 1.83 0.22
N LEU A 247 9.23 2.50 -0.50
CA LEU A 247 7.98 1.98 -1.00
C LEU A 247 7.88 2.29 -2.49
N HIS A 248 7.54 1.28 -3.27
CA HIS A 248 7.26 1.40 -4.70
C HIS A 248 5.80 1.07 -4.94
N ALA A 249 5.06 1.99 -5.52
CA ALA A 249 3.66 1.86 -5.88
C ALA A 249 3.49 1.90 -7.40
N THR A 250 2.66 1.02 -7.96
CA THR A 250 2.37 0.99 -9.39
C THR A 250 0.90 0.72 -9.68
N GLY A 251 0.42 1.29 -10.80
CA GLY A 251 -0.92 1.14 -11.31
C GLY A 251 -1.96 1.96 -10.55
N ARG A 252 -2.39 3.08 -11.14
CA ARG A 252 -3.37 4.02 -10.58
C ARG A 252 -3.04 4.47 -9.17
N VAL A 253 -1.80 4.92 -8.96
CA VAL A 253 -1.32 5.36 -7.65
C VAL A 253 -2.02 6.64 -7.23
N TRP A 254 -2.49 6.66 -5.98
CA TRP A 254 -3.07 7.84 -5.34
C TRP A 254 -2.54 7.95 -3.91
N LEU A 255 -1.76 8.99 -3.65
CA LEU A 255 -1.25 9.33 -2.33
C LEU A 255 -2.05 10.50 -1.77
N GLN A 256 -2.45 10.39 -0.50
CA GLN A 256 -3.02 11.49 0.26
C GLN A 256 -2.13 11.83 1.46
N ASP A 257 -1.81 13.09 1.61
CA ASP A 257 -1.15 13.63 2.79
C ASP A 257 -2.18 14.42 3.62
N HIS A 258 -2.64 13.80 4.71
CA HIS A 258 -3.60 14.37 5.65
C HIS A 258 -2.94 15.27 6.72
N SER A 259 -1.62 15.45 6.68
CA SER A 259 -0.90 16.37 7.57
C SER A 259 -1.13 17.84 7.22
N VAL A 260 -1.66 18.11 6.03
CA VAL A 260 -2.07 19.44 5.53
C VAL A 260 -3.58 19.53 5.41
N GLN A 261 -4.14 20.75 5.54
CA GLN A 261 -5.59 20.99 5.41
C GLN A 261 -5.87 22.02 4.31
N PRO A 262 -6.73 21.73 3.32
CA PRO A 262 -7.24 20.38 2.98
C PRO A 262 -6.13 19.42 2.59
N PRO A 263 -6.36 18.08 2.63
CA PRO A 263 -5.35 17.10 2.28
C PRO A 263 -4.77 17.31 0.88
N MET A 264 -3.48 17.06 0.72
CA MET A 264 -2.84 17.02 -0.58
C MET A 264 -3.15 15.69 -1.26
N ASP A 265 -3.65 15.75 -2.49
CA ASP A 265 -3.87 14.59 -3.34
C ASP A 265 -2.78 14.52 -4.43
N TRP A 266 -2.21 13.36 -4.62
CA TRP A 266 -1.20 13.13 -5.65
C TRP A 266 -1.49 11.86 -6.43
N MET A 267 -1.67 11.98 -7.74
CA MET A 267 -1.98 10.86 -8.63
C MET A 267 -0.89 10.66 -9.68
N THR A 268 -0.58 9.39 -9.94
CA THR A 268 0.36 8.96 -10.98
C THR A 268 0.14 7.49 -11.32
N GLU A 269 0.81 6.96 -12.34
CA GLU A 269 0.85 5.52 -12.62
C GLU A 269 1.98 4.81 -11.88
N SER A 270 3.05 5.53 -11.50
CA SER A 270 4.17 4.95 -10.75
C SER A 270 4.75 5.96 -9.77
N MET A 271 5.00 5.52 -8.54
CA MET A 271 5.53 6.35 -7.46
C MET A 271 6.56 5.58 -6.66
N GLN A 272 7.64 6.24 -6.33
CA GLN A 272 8.59 5.80 -5.32
C GLN A 272 8.52 6.75 -4.14
N ALA A 273 8.43 6.21 -2.95
CA ALA A 273 8.49 6.97 -1.73
C ALA A 273 9.56 6.37 -0.82
N TRP A 274 10.33 7.21 -0.13
CA TRP A 274 11.30 6.73 0.82
C TRP A 274 11.32 7.60 2.08
N PHE A 275 11.75 6.96 3.15
CA PHE A 275 11.77 7.54 4.47
C PHE A 275 13.22 7.78 4.86
N PRO A 276 13.72 9.03 4.80
CA PRO A 276 15.02 9.39 5.35
C PRO A 276 15.10 9.04 6.83
N SER A 277 16.32 8.97 7.38
CA SER A 277 16.56 8.56 8.77
C SER A 277 15.95 9.51 9.82
N SER A 278 15.57 10.73 9.45
CA SER A 278 14.75 11.63 10.28
C SER A 278 13.33 11.10 10.36
N LYS A 279 12.81 10.86 11.54
CA LYS A 279 11.59 10.08 11.83
C LYS A 279 10.32 10.53 11.08
N ASP A 280 10.26 11.76 10.61
CA ASP A 280 9.01 12.36 10.10
C ASP A 280 9.08 12.86 8.65
N SER A 281 10.18 12.61 7.94
CA SER A 281 10.34 13.04 6.57
C SER A 281 9.93 11.97 5.57
N LEU A 282 9.26 12.41 4.52
CA LEU A 282 8.90 11.61 3.36
C LEU A 282 9.47 12.29 2.12
N VAL A 283 10.10 11.51 1.26
CA VAL A 283 10.46 11.95 -0.09
C VAL A 283 9.66 11.11 -1.07
N VAL A 284 8.98 11.78 -1.98
CA VAL A 284 8.14 11.16 -3.02
C VAL A 284 8.67 11.53 -4.37
N TRP A 285 8.78 10.56 -5.26
CA TRP A 285 9.20 10.76 -6.62
C TRP A 285 8.31 9.99 -7.61
N THR A 286 7.96 10.66 -8.71
CA THR A 286 7.15 10.10 -9.78
C THR A 286 7.86 10.28 -11.12
N ARG A 287 7.67 9.37 -12.05
CA ARG A 287 8.26 9.44 -13.40
C ARG A 287 7.27 9.73 -14.50
N ASP A 288 6.03 9.35 -14.29
CA ASP A 288 5.01 9.43 -15.35
C ASP A 288 4.04 10.55 -15.02
N SER A 289 3.42 11.13 -16.04
CA SER A 289 2.43 12.19 -15.92
C SER A 289 1.73 12.25 -14.56
N SER A 290 2.21 13.12 -13.69
CA SER A 290 1.73 13.26 -12.32
C SER A 290 0.80 14.43 -12.19
N VAL A 291 -0.26 14.25 -11.42
CA VAL A 291 -1.21 15.30 -11.05
C VAL A 291 -1.17 15.47 -9.54
N CYS A 292 -0.95 16.68 -9.08
CA CYS A 292 -0.94 17.01 -7.66
C CYS A 292 -1.95 18.11 -7.40
N LYS A 293 -2.82 17.92 -6.40
CA LYS A 293 -3.74 18.95 -5.92
C LYS A 293 -3.38 19.32 -4.49
N VAL A 294 -3.05 20.59 -4.29
CA VAL A 294 -2.72 21.15 -2.99
C VAL A 294 -3.59 22.41 -2.81
N GLN A 295 -4.60 22.33 -1.95
CA GLN A 295 -5.58 23.41 -1.76
C GLN A 295 -6.20 23.84 -3.12
N GLU A 296 -6.04 25.11 -3.49
CA GLU A 296 -6.55 25.68 -4.75
C GLU A 296 -5.66 25.40 -5.97
N TRP A 297 -4.45 24.86 -5.75
CA TRP A 297 -3.53 24.55 -6.83
C TRP A 297 -3.77 23.14 -7.37
N LEU A 298 -3.99 23.05 -8.68
CA LEU A 298 -3.95 21.81 -9.45
C LEU A 298 -2.70 21.86 -10.33
N MET A 299 -1.80 20.91 -10.20
CA MET A 299 -0.54 20.86 -10.94
C MET A 299 -0.45 19.56 -11.73
N ARG A 300 0.18 19.65 -12.90
CA ARG A 300 0.55 18.49 -13.72
C ARG A 300 2.01 18.63 -14.15
N SER A 301 2.74 17.51 -14.12
CA SER A 301 4.11 17.46 -14.62
C SER A 301 4.45 16.05 -15.12
N ASN A 302 5.50 15.92 -15.92
CA ASN A 302 6.01 14.61 -16.32
C ASN A 302 6.70 13.92 -15.13
N THR A 303 7.48 14.69 -14.36
CA THR A 303 8.18 14.19 -13.18
C THR A 303 7.95 15.14 -12.01
N LEU A 304 7.62 14.61 -10.85
CA LEU A 304 7.52 15.37 -9.61
C LEU A 304 8.39 14.72 -8.53
N LEU A 305 9.09 15.55 -7.78
CA LEU A 305 9.82 15.21 -6.59
C LEU A 305 9.38 16.13 -5.46
N ALA A 306 8.93 15.57 -4.34
CA ALA A 306 8.68 16.33 -3.12
C ALA A 306 9.55 15.79 -1.98
N ASP A 307 10.26 16.68 -1.30
CA ASP A 307 11.02 16.39 -0.08
C ASP A 307 10.43 17.18 1.08
N GLN A 308 9.73 16.46 1.96
CA GLN A 308 9.07 17.08 3.11
C GLN A 308 10.05 17.65 4.13
N ALA A 309 11.22 17.02 4.29
CA ALA A 309 12.22 17.45 5.26
C ALA A 309 12.89 18.76 4.86
N ARG A 310 13.14 18.90 3.56
CA ARG A 310 13.77 20.10 2.99
C ARG A 310 12.76 21.16 2.56
N GLY A 311 11.47 20.85 2.62
CA GLY A 311 10.40 21.79 2.29
C GLY A 311 10.33 22.16 0.79
N PHE A 312 10.85 21.32 -0.13
CA PHE A 312 10.77 21.63 -1.53
C PHE A 312 9.93 20.63 -2.36
N LEU A 313 9.37 21.17 -3.45
CA LEU A 313 8.76 20.39 -4.53
C LEU A 313 9.43 20.79 -5.84
N GLN A 314 9.86 19.82 -6.62
CA GLN A 314 10.48 20.04 -7.92
C GLN A 314 9.70 19.30 -9.00
N ALA A 315 9.46 19.97 -10.11
CA ALA A 315 8.83 19.42 -11.29
C ALA A 315 9.78 19.54 -12.49
N GLU A 316 9.86 18.48 -13.30
CA GLU A 316 10.65 18.49 -14.54
C GLU A 316 9.81 17.99 -15.72
N GLY A 317 10.18 18.46 -16.90
CA GLY A 317 9.41 18.28 -18.09
C GLY A 317 8.29 19.32 -18.19
N ARG A 318 7.33 19.14 -19.08
CA ARG A 318 6.23 20.10 -19.24
C ARG A 318 5.42 20.20 -17.96
N TRP A 319 5.59 21.31 -17.24
CA TRP A 319 4.86 21.63 -16.03
C TRP A 319 3.71 22.59 -16.32
N MET A 320 2.57 22.34 -15.73
CA MET A 320 1.38 23.18 -15.81
C MET A 320 0.71 23.23 -14.45
N ALA A 321 0.19 24.40 -14.09
CA ALA A 321 -0.62 24.57 -12.90
C ALA A 321 -1.79 25.52 -13.13
N TRP A 322 -2.84 25.32 -12.35
CA TRP A 322 -4.04 26.13 -12.33
C TRP A 322 -4.34 26.56 -10.90
N GLN A 323 -4.69 27.85 -10.76
CA GLN A 323 -5.27 28.40 -9.55
C GLN A 323 -6.44 29.30 -9.94
N GLY A 324 -7.65 28.97 -9.53
CA GLY A 324 -8.84 29.68 -10.01
C GLY A 324 -8.97 29.66 -11.52
N LEU A 325 -9.03 30.83 -12.13
CA LEU A 325 -9.10 31.04 -13.60
C LEU A 325 -7.71 31.18 -14.25
N SER A 326 -6.65 31.22 -13.45
CA SER A 326 -5.29 31.40 -13.93
C SER A 326 -4.62 30.05 -14.23
N GLN A 327 -3.84 30.02 -15.30
CA GLN A 327 -2.97 28.90 -15.68
C GLN A 327 -1.54 29.39 -15.83
N MET A 328 -0.61 28.58 -15.41
CA MET A 328 0.83 28.79 -15.59
C MET A 328 1.43 27.54 -16.25
N GLU A 329 2.41 27.77 -17.13
CA GLU A 329 3.17 26.68 -17.76
C GLU A 329 4.66 27.03 -17.84
N ALA A 330 5.51 26.02 -17.70
CA ALA A 330 6.96 26.13 -17.79
C ALA A 330 7.58 24.79 -18.18
N SER A 331 8.89 24.79 -18.46
CA SER A 331 9.64 23.54 -18.67
C SER A 331 9.88 22.79 -17.37
N GLY A 332 9.85 23.45 -16.23
CA GLY A 332 9.97 22.89 -14.89
C GLY A 332 9.73 23.93 -13.82
N LEU A 333 9.73 23.47 -12.57
CA LEU A 333 9.48 24.29 -11.39
C LEU A 333 10.34 23.81 -10.24
N HIS A 334 10.85 24.75 -9.47
CA HIS A 334 11.33 24.52 -8.10
C HIS A 334 10.50 25.36 -7.14
N TRP A 335 9.78 24.70 -6.22
CA TRP A 335 8.96 25.35 -5.19
C TRP A 335 9.63 25.11 -3.84
N SER A 336 10.25 26.15 -3.26
CA SER A 336 10.86 26.12 -1.94
C SER A 336 9.86 26.56 -0.86
N ASP A 337 10.06 26.00 0.33
CA ASP A 337 9.24 26.29 1.52
C ASP A 337 7.73 26.11 1.31
N TRP A 338 7.36 25.15 0.45
CA TRP A 338 5.99 24.94 -0.03
C TRP A 338 4.95 24.66 1.07
N ARG A 339 5.42 24.34 2.27
CA ARG A 339 4.56 24.13 3.45
C ARG A 339 4.39 25.40 4.29
N ASP A 340 5.23 26.38 4.10
CA ASP A 340 5.28 27.58 4.91
C ASP A 340 4.30 28.65 4.43
N THR A 341 4.10 29.64 5.28
CA THR A 341 3.26 30.81 4.99
C THR A 341 3.80 31.63 3.83
N LEU A 342 5.13 31.74 3.73
CA LEU A 342 5.83 32.35 2.63
C LEU A 342 6.60 31.29 1.87
N SER A 343 6.36 31.17 0.56
CA SER A 343 7.04 30.22 -0.30
C SER A 343 7.38 30.83 -1.65
N MET A 344 8.38 30.23 -2.30
CA MET A 344 8.93 30.73 -3.56
C MET A 344 8.78 29.70 -4.67
N LEU A 345 8.29 30.13 -5.81
CA LEU A 345 8.26 29.39 -7.07
C LEU A 345 9.35 29.94 -8.00
N ASP A 346 10.25 29.09 -8.44
CA ASP A 346 11.27 29.42 -9.44
C ASP A 346 11.00 28.56 -10.70
N PHE A 347 10.55 29.23 -11.76
CA PHE A 347 10.16 28.57 -13.00
C PHE A 347 11.36 28.38 -13.90
N GLN A 348 11.52 27.19 -14.43
CA GLN A 348 12.61 26.86 -15.33
C GLN A 348 12.17 26.96 -16.79
N GLY A 349 12.98 27.65 -17.58
CA GLY A 349 12.74 27.84 -19.01
C GLY A 349 11.63 28.85 -19.32
N PRO A 350 11.20 28.91 -20.59
CA PRO A 350 10.12 29.81 -21.02
C PRO A 350 8.86 29.57 -20.21
N THR A 351 8.30 30.65 -19.67
CA THR A 351 7.12 30.62 -18.80
C THR A 351 5.98 31.38 -19.47
N GLY A 352 4.82 30.70 -19.57
CA GLY A 352 3.58 31.28 -20.06
C GLY A 352 2.54 31.35 -18.94
N ILE A 353 1.79 32.44 -18.91
CA ILE A 353 0.70 32.67 -17.97
C ILE A 353 -0.51 33.09 -18.75
N SER A 354 -1.66 32.54 -18.37
CA SER A 354 -2.96 32.98 -18.89
C SER A 354 -3.98 33.03 -17.78
N GLU A 355 -4.84 34.03 -17.81
CA GLU A 355 -5.98 34.16 -16.93
C GLU A 355 -7.23 34.40 -17.77
N MET A 356 -8.28 33.63 -17.56
CA MET A 356 -9.51 33.82 -18.30
C MET A 356 -10.18 35.11 -17.86
N ALA A 357 -10.25 36.05 -18.78
CA ALA A 357 -10.85 37.35 -18.55
C ALA A 357 -12.37 37.34 -18.83
N ASP A 358 -12.81 36.54 -19.81
CA ASP A 358 -14.21 36.31 -20.14
C ASP A 358 -14.38 34.96 -20.85
N SER A 359 -15.58 34.42 -20.81
CA SER A 359 -15.93 33.16 -21.46
C SER A 359 -17.00 33.29 -22.57
N ILE A 360 -17.63 34.47 -22.71
CA ILE A 360 -18.77 34.71 -23.62
C ILE A 360 -18.51 35.94 -24.50
N PRO A 361 -18.74 35.88 -25.81
CA PRO A 361 -19.15 34.72 -26.61
C PRO A 361 -18.04 33.68 -26.87
N LEU A 362 -16.78 34.07 -26.69
CA LEU A 362 -15.61 33.22 -26.82
C LEU A 362 -14.61 33.56 -25.72
N PRO A 363 -13.82 32.56 -25.22
CA PRO A 363 -12.89 32.82 -24.15
C PRO A 363 -11.76 33.78 -24.59
N VAL A 364 -11.59 34.84 -23.83
CA VAL A 364 -10.47 35.77 -23.94
C VAL A 364 -9.60 35.70 -22.71
N TYR A 365 -8.28 35.88 -22.88
CA TYR A 365 -7.31 35.69 -21.81
C TYR A 365 -6.41 36.90 -21.64
N HIS A 366 -6.22 37.33 -20.40
CA HIS A 366 -5.01 38.08 -20.05
C HIS A 366 -3.82 37.12 -20.15
N GLN A 367 -2.73 37.55 -20.72
CA GLN A 367 -1.59 36.70 -20.99
C GLN A 367 -0.28 37.40 -20.65
N ALA A 368 0.68 36.60 -20.18
CA ALA A 368 2.05 37.05 -20.00
C ALA A 368 3.03 35.94 -20.35
N SER A 369 4.17 36.30 -20.94
CA SER A 369 5.25 35.34 -21.19
C SER A 369 6.62 35.95 -20.91
N GLY A 370 7.61 35.12 -20.59
CA GLY A 370 8.99 35.48 -20.35
C GLY A 370 9.91 34.28 -20.43
N GLN A 371 11.22 34.51 -20.50
CA GLN A 371 12.20 33.43 -20.55
C GLN A 371 12.43 32.79 -19.19
N LYS A 372 12.21 33.52 -18.10
CA LYS A 372 12.29 33.08 -16.71
C LYS A 372 11.21 33.76 -15.90
N ALA A 373 10.74 33.04 -14.86
CA ALA A 373 9.80 33.62 -13.92
C ALA A 373 10.12 33.21 -12.48
N LYS A 374 9.74 34.05 -11.54
CA LYS A 374 9.70 33.77 -10.10
C LYS A 374 8.38 34.23 -9.53
N ALA A 375 7.84 33.50 -8.58
CA ALA A 375 6.66 33.94 -7.86
C ALA A 375 6.82 33.78 -6.37
N GLU A 376 6.30 34.74 -5.62
CA GLU A 376 6.17 34.69 -4.16
C GLU A 376 4.73 34.35 -3.82
N LEU A 377 4.53 33.34 -2.97
CA LEU A 377 3.24 33.01 -2.40
C LEU A 377 3.19 33.40 -0.93
N ARG A 378 2.08 33.96 -0.49
CA ARG A 378 1.76 34.19 0.92
C ARG A 378 0.51 33.39 1.28
N ASN A 379 0.58 32.57 2.29
CA ASN A 379 -0.49 31.63 2.62
C ASN A 379 -0.92 30.79 1.40
N ARG A 380 0.06 30.41 0.55
CA ARG A 380 -0.14 29.66 -0.69
C ARG A 380 -0.96 30.40 -1.76
N THR A 381 -1.18 31.69 -1.61
CA THR A 381 -1.83 32.56 -2.57
C THR A 381 -0.76 33.40 -3.29
N LEU A 382 -0.88 33.55 -4.59
CA LEU A 382 0.04 34.37 -5.37
C LEU A 382 0.00 35.80 -4.87
N TYR A 383 1.17 36.29 -4.41
CA TYR A 383 1.35 37.65 -3.91
C TYR A 383 2.14 38.52 -4.90
N ARG A 384 3.21 37.98 -5.45
CA ARG A 384 4.04 38.67 -6.43
C ARG A 384 4.53 37.71 -7.48
N MET A 385 4.63 38.19 -8.72
CA MET A 385 5.27 37.46 -9.81
C MET A 385 6.20 38.35 -10.60
N GLU A 386 7.35 37.82 -10.96
CA GLU A 386 8.34 38.49 -11.76
C GLU A 386 8.63 37.65 -13.01
N LEU A 387 8.55 38.29 -14.18
CA LEU A 387 8.96 37.76 -15.47
C LEU A 387 10.22 38.46 -15.94
N GLN A 388 11.16 37.73 -16.52
CA GLN A 388 12.42 38.22 -17.04
C GLN A 388 12.71 37.66 -18.43
N GLY A 389 13.35 38.48 -19.28
CA GLY A 389 13.79 38.13 -20.62
C GLY A 389 12.66 38.14 -21.64
N ASN A 390 12.68 39.12 -22.56
CA ASN A 390 11.70 39.27 -23.64
C ASN A 390 10.25 39.14 -23.14
N THR A 391 9.95 39.82 -22.04
CA THR A 391 8.62 39.75 -21.43
C THR A 391 7.60 40.42 -22.33
N VAL A 392 6.51 39.69 -22.63
CA VAL A 392 5.37 40.21 -23.39
C VAL A 392 4.11 40.00 -22.58
N THR A 393 3.25 41.00 -22.50
CA THR A 393 1.94 40.91 -21.89
C THR A 393 0.83 41.33 -22.83
N LEU A 394 -0.31 40.62 -22.76
CA LEU A 394 -1.58 41.00 -23.38
C LEU A 394 -2.61 41.18 -22.28
N THR A 395 -3.16 42.41 -22.16
CA THR A 395 -4.18 42.71 -21.16
C THR A 395 -5.41 43.34 -21.80
N TRP A 396 -6.55 42.79 -21.52
CA TRP A 396 -7.84 43.30 -21.94
C TRP A 396 -8.35 44.31 -20.92
N ASN A 397 -8.74 45.48 -21.39
CA ASN A 397 -9.33 46.53 -20.57
C ASN A 397 -10.82 46.69 -20.88
N ARG A 398 -11.61 46.89 -19.83
CA ARG A 398 -13.04 47.20 -19.93
C ARG A 398 -13.24 48.72 -19.88
N GLY A 399 -14.21 49.19 -20.62
CA GLY A 399 -14.69 50.58 -20.53
C GLY A 399 -15.56 50.80 -19.29
N SER A 400 -16.01 52.02 -19.09
CA SER A 400 -16.94 52.39 -18.03
C SER A 400 -18.31 51.70 -18.14
N ASP A 401 -18.66 51.22 -19.33
CA ASP A 401 -19.85 50.45 -19.64
C ASP A 401 -19.68 48.91 -19.43
N SER A 402 -18.54 48.47 -18.84
CA SER A 402 -18.16 47.09 -18.64
C SER A 402 -17.92 46.27 -19.92
N LEU A 403 -17.99 46.91 -21.10
CA LEU A 403 -17.65 46.28 -22.37
C LEU A 403 -16.13 46.30 -22.60
N TRP A 404 -15.65 45.40 -23.44
CA TRP A 404 -14.23 45.42 -23.84
C TRP A 404 -13.89 46.67 -24.63
N ALA A 405 -12.98 47.47 -24.09
CA ALA A 405 -12.57 48.73 -24.69
C ALA A 405 -11.31 48.57 -25.56
N ALA A 406 -10.34 47.82 -25.08
CA ALA A 406 -9.07 47.69 -25.78
C ALA A 406 -8.25 46.49 -25.35
N LEU A 407 -7.32 46.09 -26.22
CA LEU A 407 -6.21 45.20 -25.96
C LEU A 407 -4.92 46.02 -25.84
N ASN A 408 -4.23 45.87 -24.69
CA ASN A 408 -2.89 46.40 -24.48
C ASN A 408 -1.87 45.32 -24.68
N ARG A 409 -0.88 45.52 -25.51
CA ARG A 409 0.32 44.72 -25.64
C ARG A 409 1.50 45.51 -25.10
N THR A 410 2.21 44.93 -24.09
CA THR A 410 3.40 45.58 -23.55
C THR A 410 4.58 44.60 -23.66
N GLU A 411 5.70 45.12 -24.16
CA GLU A 411 6.97 44.39 -24.27
C GLU A 411 8.01 45.08 -23.39
N ALA A 412 8.79 44.31 -22.63
CA ALA A 412 9.80 44.83 -21.72
C ALA A 412 10.89 43.75 -21.46
N ALA A 413 12.04 44.18 -20.93
CA ALA A 413 13.06 43.22 -20.49
C ALA A 413 12.61 42.47 -19.21
N ARG A 414 11.81 43.14 -18.36
CA ARG A 414 11.33 42.60 -17.09
C ARG A 414 9.95 43.18 -16.77
N ALA A 415 9.07 42.34 -16.22
CA ALA A 415 7.78 42.76 -15.64
C ALA A 415 7.61 42.22 -14.23
N VAL A 416 7.00 43.00 -13.35
CA VAL A 416 6.66 42.63 -11.98
C VAL A 416 5.18 42.88 -11.77
N PHE A 417 4.46 41.86 -11.31
CA PHE A 417 3.05 41.87 -11.00
C PHE A 417 2.86 41.68 -9.49
N ASP A 418 2.13 42.58 -8.87
CA ASP A 418 1.71 42.45 -7.47
C ASP A 418 0.21 42.14 -7.46
N PHE A 419 -0.17 41.18 -6.62
CA PHE A 419 -1.54 40.68 -6.49
C PHE A 419 -2.09 40.96 -5.10
N GLU A 420 -3.36 41.39 -5.04
CA GLU A 420 -4.13 41.55 -3.82
C GLU A 420 -5.44 40.76 -3.96
N ASN A 421 -5.76 39.91 -3.00
CA ASN A 421 -6.96 39.06 -3.04
C ASN A 421 -7.11 38.26 -4.35
N GLN A 422 -6.00 37.71 -4.85
CA GLN A 422 -5.91 36.95 -6.12
C GLN A 422 -6.17 37.80 -7.39
N THR A 423 -6.27 39.10 -7.26
CA THR A 423 -6.48 40.01 -8.39
C THR A 423 -5.22 40.82 -8.65
N LEU A 424 -4.88 41.04 -9.89
CA LEU A 424 -3.75 41.89 -10.28
C LEU A 424 -3.99 43.33 -9.79
N ALA A 425 -3.20 43.76 -8.80
CA ALA A 425 -3.29 45.12 -8.24
C ALA A 425 -2.36 46.11 -8.96
N ARG A 426 -1.17 45.63 -9.38
CA ARG A 426 -0.18 46.49 -10.00
C ARG A 426 0.72 45.71 -10.97
N ALA A 427 0.99 46.32 -12.14
CA ALA A 427 1.99 45.83 -13.09
C ALA A 427 3.06 46.91 -13.28
N ARG A 428 4.33 46.52 -13.20
CA ARG A 428 5.49 47.41 -13.41
C ARG A 428 6.41 46.79 -14.45
N TYR A 429 6.82 47.60 -15.41
CA TYR A 429 7.66 47.19 -16.54
C TYR A 429 8.99 47.91 -16.52
N TYR A 430 10.07 47.21 -16.81
CA TYR A 430 11.44 47.68 -16.73
C TYR A 430 12.24 47.29 -17.97
N GLY A 431 13.27 48.11 -18.30
CA GLY A 431 14.19 47.83 -19.40
C GLY A 431 13.60 48.17 -20.77
N GLY A 432 13.21 49.43 -20.93
CA GLY A 432 12.71 49.97 -22.19
C GLY A 432 11.32 49.44 -22.59
N PRO A 433 10.30 49.61 -21.74
CA PRO A 433 8.96 49.15 -22.07
C PRO A 433 8.40 49.81 -23.33
N ARG A 434 7.79 49.00 -24.19
CA ARG A 434 7.08 49.45 -25.39
C ARG A 434 5.64 48.95 -25.30
N GLY A 435 4.68 49.85 -25.35
CA GLY A 435 3.26 49.52 -25.29
C GLY A 435 2.55 49.84 -26.59
N THR A 436 1.61 48.97 -26.99
CA THR A 436 0.65 49.27 -28.06
C THR A 436 -0.75 49.11 -27.50
N TYR A 437 -1.58 50.09 -27.80
CA TYR A 437 -2.99 50.13 -27.45
C TYR A 437 -3.82 49.90 -28.71
N GLN A 438 -4.69 48.90 -28.70
CA GLN A 438 -5.54 48.60 -29.83
C GLN A 438 -7.01 48.61 -29.37
N PRO A 439 -7.84 49.55 -29.86
CA PRO A 439 -9.27 49.55 -29.57
C PRO A 439 -9.92 48.22 -29.95
N TYR A 440 -10.90 47.76 -29.17
CA TYR A 440 -11.52 46.41 -29.34
C TYR A 440 -12.01 46.19 -30.76
N GLY A 441 -12.72 47.16 -31.38
CA GLY A 441 -13.21 47.04 -32.75
C GLY A 441 -12.13 46.97 -33.86
N LYS A 442 -10.85 47.15 -33.51
CA LYS A 442 -9.71 47.01 -34.43
C LYS A 442 -8.88 45.76 -34.17
N VAL A 443 -9.24 44.96 -33.14
CA VAL A 443 -8.57 43.69 -32.84
C VAL A 443 -9.03 42.66 -33.85
N LYS A 444 -8.11 42.19 -34.70
CA LYS A 444 -8.43 41.22 -35.77
C LYS A 444 -8.77 39.82 -35.22
N ASP A 445 -8.08 39.42 -34.17
CA ASP A 445 -8.26 38.14 -33.53
C ASP A 445 -8.22 38.29 -31.98
N PRO A 446 -9.40 38.45 -31.34
CA PRO A 446 -9.50 38.56 -29.89
C PRO A 446 -8.99 37.32 -29.14
N GLN A 447 -8.89 36.16 -29.80
CA GLN A 447 -8.42 34.93 -29.23
C GLN A 447 -6.93 34.66 -29.46
N SER A 448 -6.21 35.61 -30.09
CA SER A 448 -4.77 35.45 -30.34
C SER A 448 -4.02 35.16 -29.05
N LEU A 449 -3.12 34.17 -29.10
CA LEU A 449 -2.32 33.76 -27.98
C LEU A 449 -0.86 34.19 -28.18
N LEU A 450 -0.20 34.52 -27.06
CA LEU A 450 1.24 34.71 -27.07
C LEU A 450 1.94 33.36 -27.35
N GLU A 451 3.11 33.45 -28.00
CA GLU A 451 3.94 32.27 -28.18
C GLU A 451 4.26 31.62 -26.81
N GLY A 452 4.06 30.34 -26.71
CA GLY A 452 4.26 29.59 -25.47
C GLY A 452 3.12 29.64 -24.45
N VAL A 453 2.05 30.42 -24.71
CA VAL A 453 0.85 30.48 -23.88
C VAL A 453 -0.26 29.63 -24.50
N ARG A 454 -0.70 28.57 -23.83
CA ARG A 454 -1.72 27.65 -24.32
C ARG A 454 -2.75 27.34 -23.23
N PRO A 455 -3.78 28.20 -23.08
CA PRO A 455 -4.85 27.92 -22.11
C PRO A 455 -5.50 26.58 -22.34
N GLN A 456 -5.67 25.76 -21.30
CA GLN A 456 -6.23 24.42 -21.37
C GLN A 456 -7.29 24.21 -20.28
N PRO A 457 -8.43 24.93 -20.35
CA PRO A 457 -9.49 24.80 -19.34
C PRO A 457 -10.13 23.40 -19.35
N ASP A 458 -10.23 22.75 -20.52
CA ASP A 458 -10.78 21.41 -20.65
C ASP A 458 -9.87 20.37 -19.99
N LEU A 459 -8.55 20.52 -20.12
CA LEU A 459 -7.59 19.66 -19.44
C LEU A 459 -7.71 19.80 -17.92
N LYS A 460 -7.85 21.03 -17.40
CA LYS A 460 -8.11 21.27 -15.98
C LYS A 460 -9.32 20.49 -15.50
N ARG A 461 -10.47 20.65 -16.18
CA ARG A 461 -11.73 19.94 -15.84
C ARG A 461 -11.57 18.43 -15.88
N ALA A 462 -10.90 17.89 -16.92
CA ALA A 462 -10.64 16.47 -17.03
C ALA A 462 -9.76 15.93 -15.89
N LEU A 463 -8.76 16.70 -15.45
CA LEU A 463 -7.90 16.31 -14.32
C LEU A 463 -8.65 16.37 -12.98
N GLU A 464 -9.49 17.39 -12.76
CA GLU A 464 -10.35 17.48 -11.57
C GLU A 464 -11.33 16.32 -11.50
N GLN A 465 -11.97 15.96 -12.63
CA GLN A 465 -12.86 14.81 -12.72
C GLN A 465 -12.11 13.51 -12.44
N SER A 466 -10.93 13.33 -13.03
CA SER A 466 -10.07 12.15 -12.78
C SER A 466 -9.69 11.99 -11.29
N LEU A 467 -9.46 13.10 -10.58
CA LEU A 467 -9.24 13.10 -9.13
C LEU A 467 -10.47 12.60 -8.37
N LEU A 468 -11.66 13.09 -8.74
CA LEU A 468 -12.92 12.68 -8.13
C LEU A 468 -13.23 11.21 -8.40
N ASP A 469 -13.04 10.75 -9.64
CA ASP A 469 -13.27 9.35 -10.03
C ASP A 469 -12.34 8.39 -9.29
N ARG A 470 -11.08 8.78 -9.06
CA ARG A 470 -10.15 7.98 -8.26
C ARG A 470 -10.55 7.93 -6.80
N LYS A 471 -10.98 9.03 -6.21
CA LYS A 471 -11.53 9.05 -4.83
C LYS A 471 -12.73 8.09 -4.69
N GLY A 472 -13.64 8.06 -5.66
CA GLY A 472 -14.78 7.16 -5.67
C GLY A 472 -14.43 5.69 -5.91
N SER A 473 -13.30 5.41 -6.58
CA SER A 473 -12.86 4.04 -6.90
C SER A 473 -12.19 3.31 -5.73
N TYR A 474 -11.68 4.04 -4.74
CA TYR A 474 -11.10 3.48 -3.53
C TYR A 474 -12.08 3.72 -2.37
N PRO A 475 -12.80 2.68 -1.93
CA PRO A 475 -13.73 2.84 -0.83
C PRO A 475 -12.98 3.35 0.41
N ASP A 476 -13.58 4.31 1.07
CA ASP A 476 -13.12 4.94 2.32
C ASP A 476 -13.06 3.95 3.51
N ARG A 477 -12.95 2.65 3.20
CA ARG A 477 -13.01 1.53 4.13
C ARG A 477 -11.86 1.50 5.14
N GLY A 478 -10.77 2.20 4.90
CA GLY A 478 -9.56 1.99 5.69
C GLY A 478 -9.40 2.93 6.88
N LEU A 479 -9.60 4.22 6.71
CA LEU A 479 -9.25 5.20 7.74
C LEU A 479 -10.29 5.30 8.85
N VAL A 480 -11.58 5.24 8.53
CA VAL A 480 -12.64 5.36 9.54
C VAL A 480 -12.75 4.09 10.40
N GLN A 481 -12.62 2.91 9.80
CA GLN A 481 -12.66 1.65 10.57
C GLN A 481 -11.39 1.40 11.37
N LEU A 482 -10.22 1.87 10.91
CA LEU A 482 -8.96 1.78 11.64
C LEU A 482 -8.91 2.68 12.87
N LEU A 483 -9.55 3.85 12.80
CA LEU A 483 -9.65 4.77 13.91
C LEU A 483 -10.74 4.36 14.92
N GLN A 484 -11.69 3.49 14.52
CA GLN A 484 -12.80 3.02 15.37
C GLN A 484 -12.59 1.61 15.97
N GLY A 485 -11.48 0.96 15.70
CA GLY A 485 -11.17 -0.39 16.20
C GLY A 485 -11.44 -1.46 15.14
N LEU A 486 -10.44 -2.30 14.91
CA LEU A 486 -10.54 -3.50 14.07
C LEU A 486 -11.68 -4.40 14.59
N PRO A 487 -12.52 -4.98 13.72
CA PRO A 487 -13.57 -5.88 14.15
C PRO A 487 -12.95 -7.03 14.95
N ALA A 488 -13.43 -7.23 16.17
CA ALA A 488 -13.15 -8.42 16.95
C ALA A 488 -13.80 -9.59 16.18
N TRP A 489 -12.97 -10.43 15.60
CA TRP A 489 -13.42 -11.76 15.17
C TRP A 489 -13.41 -12.65 16.40
N ASP A 490 -14.58 -13.00 16.89
CA ASP A 490 -14.73 -14.07 17.89
C ASP A 490 -14.43 -15.39 17.17
N PHE A 491 -13.32 -16.02 17.54
CA PHE A 491 -12.96 -17.38 17.16
C PHE A 491 -13.34 -18.38 18.26
#